data_ae0a75ce0390b8b7704ba925da36bf66
#
_entry.id   ae0a75ce0390b8b7704ba925da36bf66
#
_cell.length_a   1.000
_cell.length_b   1.000
_cell.length_c   1.000
_cell.angle_alpha   90.00
_cell.angle_beta   90.00
_cell.angle_gamma   90.00
#
_symmetry.space_group_name_H-M   'P 1'
#
loop_
_entity.id
_entity.type
_entity.pdbx_description
1 polymer ?
#
loop_
_entity_poly.entity_id
_entity_poly.type
_entity_poly.pdbx_seq_one_letter_code
_entity_poly.pdbx_strand_id
1 'polypeptide(L)'
;MNNETAPYHAHIYFALENRATAESLHQRLSKIKESSEIPQLLYVGQLRDRKVGPHPIPQFEIHFTQDALPSMLPILEASGLTALVHPLTDDDVADHTTLAKWIGEPLELDLTTLDRPGMNQGVARFAKTDF
;
A
#
# COMPACT_ATOMS: atom_id res chain seq x y z
N MET A 1 20.89 13.64 2.04
CA MET A 1 20.69 12.20 1.87
C MET A 1 19.55 11.97 0.90
N ASN A 2 19.77 11.13 -0.08
CA ASN A 2 18.76 10.85 -1.11
C ASN A 2 17.85 9.69 -0.66
N ASN A 3 16.54 9.96 -0.52
CA ASN A 3 15.56 8.95 -0.10
C ASN A 3 14.70 8.43 -1.25
N GLU A 4 15.11 8.68 -2.50
CA GLU A 4 14.31 8.29 -3.68
C GLU A 4 13.95 6.81 -3.71
N THR A 5 14.84 5.96 -3.21
CA THR A 5 14.63 4.52 -3.19
C THR A 5 14.05 4.00 -1.87
N ALA A 6 13.64 4.89 -0.98
CA ALA A 6 13.02 4.47 0.29
C ALA A 6 11.77 3.63 -0.01
N PRO A 7 11.57 2.52 0.73
CA PRO A 7 10.44 1.64 0.46
C PRO A 7 9.12 2.23 0.95
N TYR A 8 8.08 2.03 0.13
CA TYR A 8 6.71 2.47 0.43
C TYR A 8 5.73 1.35 0.15
N HIS A 9 4.65 1.34 0.91
CA HIS A 9 3.46 0.53 0.65
C HIS A 9 2.27 1.44 0.37
N ALA A 10 1.34 0.96 -0.44
CA ALA A 10 -0.03 1.48 -0.46
C ALA A 10 -0.98 0.31 -0.28
N HIS A 11 -1.99 0.51 0.56
CA HIS A 11 -3.06 -0.46 0.78
C HIS A 11 -4.33 0.14 0.20
N ILE A 12 -4.93 -0.54 -0.78
CA ILE A 12 -6.12 -0.07 -1.48
C ILE A 12 -7.30 -0.87 -0.96
N TYR A 13 -8.25 -0.19 -0.31
CA TYR A 13 -9.37 -0.81 0.37
C TYR A 13 -10.59 -0.89 -0.52
N PHE A 14 -11.39 -1.93 -0.32
CA PHE A 14 -12.64 -2.08 -1.07
C PHE A 14 -13.68 -2.81 -0.22
N ALA A 15 -14.95 -2.54 -0.53
CA ALA A 15 -16.08 -3.28 -0.02
C ALA A 15 -16.65 -4.15 -1.15
N LEU A 16 -17.64 -4.98 -0.84
CA LEU A 16 -18.24 -5.87 -1.84
C LEU A 16 -18.80 -5.06 -3.02
N GLU A 17 -19.46 -3.94 -2.75
CA GLU A 17 -20.08 -3.11 -3.79
C GLU A 17 -19.09 -2.45 -4.74
N ASN A 18 -17.84 -2.24 -4.33
CA ASN A 18 -16.82 -1.65 -5.20
C ASN A 18 -15.65 -2.58 -5.49
N ARG A 19 -15.84 -3.88 -5.29
CA ARG A 19 -14.81 -4.88 -5.58
C ARG A 19 -14.42 -4.87 -7.06
N ALA A 20 -15.37 -4.66 -7.95
CA ALA A 20 -15.10 -4.60 -9.39
C ALA A 20 -14.17 -3.42 -9.73
N THR A 21 -14.33 -2.29 -9.06
CA THR A 21 -13.42 -1.15 -9.19
C THR A 21 -12.01 -1.51 -8.72
N ALA A 22 -11.91 -2.22 -7.60
CA ALA A 22 -10.63 -2.68 -7.09
C ALA A 22 -9.95 -3.66 -8.05
N GLU A 23 -10.71 -4.57 -8.66
CA GLU A 23 -10.19 -5.50 -9.67
C GLU A 23 -9.64 -4.75 -10.89
N SER A 24 -10.37 -3.73 -11.36
CA SER A 24 -9.93 -2.93 -12.51
C SER A 24 -8.63 -2.19 -12.21
N LEU A 25 -8.53 -1.60 -11.01
CA LEU A 25 -7.31 -0.93 -10.59
C LEU A 25 -6.16 -1.92 -10.47
N HIS A 26 -6.42 -3.08 -9.88
CA HIS A 26 -5.41 -4.14 -9.74
C HIS A 26 -4.87 -4.57 -11.10
N GLN A 27 -5.75 -4.77 -12.09
CA GLN A 27 -5.34 -5.14 -13.44
C GLN A 27 -4.48 -4.05 -14.07
N ARG A 28 -4.88 -2.79 -13.92
CA ARG A 28 -4.11 -1.65 -14.44
C ARG A 28 -2.71 -1.60 -13.83
N LEU A 29 -2.61 -1.72 -12.51
CA LEU A 29 -1.33 -1.69 -11.81
C LEU A 29 -0.46 -2.88 -12.20
N SER A 30 -1.05 -4.06 -12.35
CA SER A 30 -0.32 -5.25 -12.79
C SER A 30 0.28 -5.07 -14.19
N LYS A 31 -0.46 -4.45 -15.11
CA LYS A 31 0.04 -4.14 -16.45
C LYS A 31 1.15 -3.10 -16.42
N ILE A 32 1.02 -2.08 -15.58
CA ILE A 32 2.06 -1.06 -15.40
C ILE A 32 3.34 -1.71 -14.91
N LYS A 33 3.24 -2.64 -13.96
CA LYS A 33 4.39 -3.36 -13.44
C LYS A 33 5.04 -4.24 -14.53
N GLU A 34 4.24 -5.02 -15.24
CA GLU A 34 4.74 -5.92 -16.29
C GLU A 34 5.44 -5.18 -17.41
N SER A 35 4.91 -4.01 -17.81
CA SER A 35 5.47 -3.21 -18.90
C SER A 35 6.63 -2.32 -18.47
N SER A 36 6.89 -2.22 -17.17
CA SER A 36 7.86 -1.31 -16.58
C SER A 36 7.56 0.17 -16.90
N GLU A 37 6.29 0.52 -17.11
CA GLU A 37 5.86 1.90 -17.33
C GLU A 37 6.23 2.77 -16.13
N ILE A 38 6.11 2.21 -14.91
CA ILE A 38 6.63 2.82 -13.68
C ILE A 38 7.60 1.79 -13.10
N PRO A 39 8.91 1.90 -13.44
CA PRO A 39 9.90 0.87 -13.01
C PRO A 39 9.99 0.70 -11.51
N GLN A 40 9.63 1.74 -10.74
CA GLN A 40 9.70 1.71 -9.28
C GLN A 40 8.52 0.98 -8.63
N LEU A 41 7.50 0.57 -9.41
CA LEU A 41 6.43 -0.30 -8.91
C LEU A 41 6.96 -1.73 -8.90
N LEU A 42 7.25 -2.25 -7.71
CA LEU A 42 8.02 -3.49 -7.53
C LEU A 42 7.15 -4.71 -7.24
N TYR A 43 5.94 -4.50 -6.71
CA TYR A 43 5.07 -5.60 -6.31
C TYR A 43 3.61 -5.16 -6.33
N VAL A 44 2.75 -6.02 -6.85
CA VAL A 44 1.30 -5.83 -6.80
C VAL A 44 0.71 -7.10 -6.18
N GLY A 45 0.20 -6.97 -4.96
CA GLY A 45 -0.34 -8.08 -4.21
C GLY A 45 -1.74 -8.48 -4.69
N GLN A 46 -2.18 -9.65 -4.26
CA GLN A 46 -3.51 -10.16 -4.57
C GLN A 46 -4.59 -9.45 -3.75
N LEU A 47 -5.80 -9.37 -4.29
CA LEU A 47 -6.94 -8.90 -3.50
C LEU A 47 -7.18 -9.87 -2.34
N ARG A 48 -7.23 -9.31 -1.12
CA ARG A 48 -7.53 -10.07 0.10
C ARG A 48 -8.95 -9.73 0.53
N ASP A 49 -9.85 -10.69 0.41
CA ASP A 49 -11.28 -10.51 0.70
C ASP A 49 -11.59 -10.68 2.21
N ARG A 50 -10.63 -10.39 3.08
CA ARG A 50 -10.72 -10.52 4.53
C ARG A 50 -9.83 -9.51 5.22
N LYS A 51 -9.99 -9.38 6.54
CA LYS A 51 -9.08 -8.56 7.34
C LYS A 51 -7.67 -9.15 7.31
N VAL A 52 -6.68 -8.29 7.09
CA VAL A 52 -5.27 -8.67 7.09
C VAL A 52 -4.49 -7.65 7.90
N GLY A 53 -3.70 -8.09 8.88
CA GLY A 53 -2.91 -7.20 9.72
C GLY A 53 -3.78 -6.12 10.37
N PRO A 54 -3.40 -4.84 10.30
CA PRO A 54 -4.16 -3.74 10.90
C PRO A 54 -5.40 -3.33 10.11
N HIS A 55 -5.60 -3.90 8.91
CA HIS A 55 -6.62 -3.42 7.98
C HIS A 55 -8.01 -3.94 8.34
N PRO A 56 -9.01 -3.04 8.53
CA PRO A 56 -10.33 -3.45 9.03
C PRO A 56 -11.26 -4.05 7.98
N ILE A 57 -10.94 -3.86 6.70
CA ILE A 57 -11.77 -4.36 5.59
C ILE A 57 -10.86 -4.96 4.51
N PRO A 58 -11.42 -5.65 3.50
CA PRO A 58 -10.65 -6.17 2.38
C PRO A 58 -9.78 -5.12 1.71
N GLN A 59 -8.60 -5.54 1.24
CA GLN A 59 -7.65 -4.66 0.58
C GLN A 59 -6.68 -5.46 -0.30
N PHE A 60 -5.93 -4.76 -1.14
CA PHE A 60 -4.70 -5.31 -1.72
C PHE A 60 -3.58 -4.28 -1.53
N GLU A 61 -2.34 -4.75 -1.52
CA GLU A 61 -1.23 -3.85 -1.32
C GLU A 61 -0.26 -3.85 -2.50
N ILE A 62 0.41 -2.72 -2.66
CA ILE A 62 1.46 -2.56 -3.66
C ILE A 62 2.72 -2.03 -2.98
N HIS A 63 3.88 -2.38 -3.54
CA HIS A 63 5.17 -1.94 -3.06
C HIS A 63 5.86 -1.12 -4.13
N PHE A 64 6.38 0.03 -3.75
CA PHE A 64 7.10 0.91 -4.65
C PHE A 64 8.11 1.75 -3.87
N THR A 65 8.99 2.45 -4.58
CA THR A 65 9.95 3.34 -3.93
C THR A 65 9.43 4.77 -3.92
N GLN A 66 9.97 5.59 -3.03
CA GLN A 66 9.49 6.95 -2.79
C GLN A 66 9.43 7.80 -4.06
N ASP A 67 10.37 7.61 -4.97
CA ASP A 67 10.41 8.38 -6.23
C ASP A 67 9.24 8.08 -7.16
N ALA A 68 8.45 7.03 -6.90
CA ALA A 68 7.24 6.75 -7.65
C ALA A 68 6.01 7.50 -7.13
N LEU A 69 6.08 8.16 -5.96
CA LEU A 69 4.91 8.84 -5.39
C LEU A 69 4.22 9.80 -6.37
N PRO A 70 4.94 10.69 -7.09
CA PRO A 70 4.28 11.59 -8.03
C PRO A 70 3.49 10.89 -9.13
N SER A 71 3.89 9.67 -9.50
CA SER A 71 3.20 8.87 -10.51
C SER A 71 2.08 8.04 -9.92
N MET A 72 2.27 7.52 -8.69
CA MET A 72 1.32 6.61 -8.06
C MET A 72 0.11 7.33 -7.47
N LEU A 73 0.31 8.47 -6.79
CA LEU A 73 -0.78 9.15 -6.11
C LEU A 73 -1.94 9.53 -7.03
N PRO A 74 -1.71 10.10 -8.23
CA PRO A 74 -2.82 10.40 -9.13
C PRO A 74 -3.60 9.17 -9.58
N ILE A 75 -2.92 8.05 -9.79
CA ILE A 75 -3.58 6.80 -10.19
C ILE A 75 -4.50 6.31 -9.07
N LEU A 76 -4.01 6.33 -7.82
CA LEU A 76 -4.79 5.88 -6.68
C LEU A 76 -5.96 6.83 -6.41
N GLU A 77 -5.73 8.14 -6.49
CA GLU A 77 -6.79 9.13 -6.31
C GLU A 77 -7.90 9.00 -7.36
N ALA A 78 -7.53 8.76 -8.61
CA ALA A 78 -8.49 8.62 -9.70
C ALA A 78 -9.37 7.37 -9.56
N SER A 79 -8.95 6.38 -8.80
CA SER A 79 -9.73 5.15 -8.60
C SER A 79 -11.02 5.40 -7.80
N GLY A 80 -11.06 6.43 -6.98
CA GLY A 80 -12.17 6.70 -6.07
C GLY A 80 -12.19 5.80 -4.83
N LEU A 81 -11.23 4.89 -4.70
CA LEU A 81 -11.13 4.00 -3.54
C LEU A 81 -10.31 4.65 -2.43
N THR A 82 -10.60 4.24 -1.19
CA THR A 82 -9.78 4.66 -0.05
C THR A 82 -8.44 3.93 -0.11
N ALA A 83 -7.36 4.63 0.15
CA ALA A 83 -6.04 4.04 0.20
C ALA A 83 -5.21 4.63 1.33
N LEU A 84 -4.37 3.77 1.91
CA LEU A 84 -3.37 4.16 2.91
C LEU A 84 -1.99 4.05 2.25
N VAL A 85 -1.28 5.16 2.19
CA VAL A 85 0.08 5.23 1.64
C VAL A 85 1.05 5.50 2.77
N HIS A 86 2.06 4.65 2.94
CA HIS A 86 2.99 4.83 4.05
C HIS A 86 4.40 4.35 3.70
N PRO A 87 5.44 4.95 4.34
CA PRO A 87 6.79 4.44 4.21
C PRO A 87 6.96 3.15 5.02
N LEU A 88 8.08 2.47 4.83
CA LEU A 88 8.49 1.34 5.66
C LEU A 88 9.75 1.73 6.42
N THR A 89 9.57 2.17 7.65
CA THR A 89 10.65 2.53 8.56
C THR A 89 10.78 1.46 9.64
N ASP A 90 11.67 1.69 10.61
CA ASP A 90 11.79 0.80 11.78
C ASP A 90 10.58 0.87 12.71
N ASP A 91 9.73 1.88 12.56
CA ASP A 91 8.58 2.10 13.43
C ASP A 91 7.28 1.82 12.67
N ASP A 92 6.82 0.57 12.78
CA ASP A 92 5.60 0.10 12.09
C ASP A 92 4.36 0.89 12.51
N VAL A 93 4.27 1.28 13.78
CA VAL A 93 3.14 2.09 14.27
C VAL A 93 3.18 3.49 13.67
N ALA A 94 4.34 4.15 13.66
CA ALA A 94 4.47 5.47 13.07
C ALA A 94 4.15 5.42 11.56
N ASP A 95 4.60 4.38 10.86
CA ASP A 95 4.32 4.19 9.44
C ASP A 95 2.82 4.21 9.15
N HIS A 96 2.01 3.63 10.05
CA HIS A 96 0.57 3.51 9.89
C HIS A 96 -0.22 4.65 10.56
N THR A 97 0.43 5.59 11.21
CA THR A 97 -0.21 6.70 11.94
C THR A 97 0.36 8.05 11.53
N THR A 98 1.46 8.48 12.16
CA THR A 98 2.02 9.83 11.95
C THR A 98 2.65 10.01 10.58
N LEU A 99 3.17 8.95 9.99
CA LEU A 99 3.81 8.98 8.67
C LEU A 99 2.89 8.55 7.54
N ALA A 100 1.68 8.14 7.86
CA ALA A 100 0.71 7.67 6.88
C ALA A 100 0.05 8.83 6.15
N LYS A 101 -0.20 8.63 4.85
CA LYS A 101 -1.02 9.53 4.04
C LYS A 101 -2.25 8.75 3.57
N TRP A 102 -3.43 9.28 3.90
CA TRP A 102 -4.68 8.69 3.47
C TRP A 102 -5.19 9.35 2.19
N ILE A 103 -5.70 8.52 1.29
CA ILE A 103 -6.48 8.95 0.12
C ILE A 103 -7.92 8.58 0.43
N GLY A 104 -8.82 9.55 0.38
CA GLY A 104 -10.20 9.36 0.83
C GLY A 104 -10.30 9.45 2.35
N GLU A 105 -11.38 8.92 2.92
CA GLU A 105 -11.59 8.98 4.37
C GLU A 105 -10.75 7.93 5.10
N PRO A 106 -9.99 8.33 6.12
CA PRO A 106 -9.20 7.38 6.90
C PRO A 106 -10.07 6.31 7.55
N LEU A 107 -9.52 5.09 7.62
CA LEU A 107 -10.14 3.98 8.33
C LEU A 107 -9.47 3.79 9.67
N GLU A 108 -10.21 3.21 10.62
CA GLU A 108 -9.65 2.88 11.93
C GLU A 108 -8.87 1.57 11.83
N LEU A 109 -7.55 1.65 11.99
CA LEU A 109 -6.66 0.49 11.92
C LEU A 109 -6.57 -0.21 13.27
N ASP A 110 -6.36 -1.53 13.23
CA ASP A 110 -6.06 -2.32 14.43
C ASP A 110 -4.55 -2.25 14.71
N LEU A 111 -4.13 -1.29 15.50
CA LEU A 111 -2.72 -1.05 15.78
C LEU A 111 -2.08 -2.16 16.61
N THR A 112 -2.89 -3.04 17.23
CA THR A 112 -2.36 -4.14 18.05
C THR A 112 -1.67 -5.21 17.23
N THR A 113 -1.89 -5.23 15.90
CA THR A 113 -1.26 -6.21 15.00
C THR A 113 0.11 -5.76 14.51
N LEU A 114 0.50 -4.51 14.80
CA LEU A 114 1.73 -3.94 14.28
C LEU A 114 2.94 -4.32 15.14
N ASP A 115 4.11 -4.31 14.51
CA ASP A 115 5.37 -4.62 15.19
C ASP A 115 5.79 -3.49 16.13
N ARG A 116 6.60 -3.83 17.13
CA ARG A 116 7.20 -2.84 18.04
C ARG A 116 8.22 -1.99 17.27
N PRO A 117 8.49 -0.76 17.74
CA PRO A 117 9.57 0.05 17.17
C PRO A 117 10.89 -0.73 17.10
N GLY A 118 11.57 -0.64 15.96
CA GLY A 118 12.80 -1.37 15.72
C GLY A 118 12.64 -2.80 15.24
N MET A 119 11.39 -3.31 15.16
CA MET A 119 11.09 -4.71 14.85
C MET A 119 10.22 -4.86 13.59
N ASN A 120 10.20 -3.85 12.71
CA ASN A 120 9.32 -3.86 11.53
C ASN A 120 9.74 -4.92 10.51
N GLN A 121 9.04 -6.06 10.51
CA GLN A 121 9.31 -7.18 9.59
C GLN A 121 8.97 -6.83 8.15
N GLY A 122 8.09 -5.86 7.92
CA GLY A 122 7.72 -5.42 6.58
C GLY A 122 8.91 -4.93 5.76
N VAL A 123 9.91 -4.34 6.42
CA VAL A 123 11.12 -3.87 5.75
C VAL A 123 11.84 -5.03 5.05
N ALA A 124 11.99 -6.16 5.73
CA ALA A 124 12.66 -7.33 5.17
C ALA A 124 11.85 -8.00 4.05
N ARG A 125 10.54 -7.84 4.07
CA ARG A 125 9.62 -8.45 3.10
C ARG A 125 9.32 -7.55 1.90
N PHE A 126 9.83 -6.34 1.89
CA PHE A 126 9.54 -5.36 0.85
C PHE A 126 9.82 -5.94 -0.54
N ALA A 127 8.84 -5.82 -1.45
CA ALA A 127 8.87 -6.31 -2.83
C ALA A 127 8.92 -7.84 -2.96
N LYS A 128 8.75 -8.58 -1.87
CA LYS A 128 8.92 -10.05 -1.88
C LYS A 128 7.66 -10.83 -1.51
N THR A 129 6.78 -10.25 -0.69
CA THR A 129 5.63 -11.01 -0.19
C THR A 129 4.46 -10.08 0.13
N ASP A 130 3.27 -10.65 0.05
CA ASP A 130 2.01 -10.01 0.37
C ASP A 130 1.66 -10.29 1.85
N PHE A 131 1.07 -9.33 2.50
CA PHE A 131 0.65 -9.46 3.91
C PHE A 131 -0.83 -9.70 4.03
#